data_fd9585e82483e93d0dfb855d6dcdd23d
#
_entry.id   fd9585e82483e93d0dfb855d6dcdd23d
#
_cell.length_a   1.000
_cell.length_b   1.000
_cell.length_c   1.000
_cell.angle_alpha   90.00
_cell.angle_beta   90.00
_cell.angle_gamma   90.00
#
_symmetry.space_group_name_H-M   'P 1'
#
loop_
_entity.id
_entity.type
_entity.pdbx_description
1 polymer ?
#
loop_
_entity_poly.entity_id
_entity_poly.type
_entity_poly.pdbx_seq_one_letter_code
_entity_poly.pdbx_strand_id
1 'polypeptide(L)'
;MAAWLPLTACVTLGGRPVEAEGREGAELRTLVLMLDGVPYEVMDSLWRAGHFRGFRAPSRLVSPFPSLTNVAFPRMWGESPPPGYEDRYFDREQNRLRGGLLEHMLQPGEHSSFHRHVEVEADGVTAALAYLLPGPIARKELADFRHELERRAVRDSTVVAYLMSTDALAHQAGREELVEFLLEMEALLEATRERYGPDLRILVFSDHGNDFVPTRRVPLEDALRQAGFRAARRIEADHDVVLPRFGLVGSAFLYTAPAAEARLAAALQEVPGVDLILFEDEAGRIHVWSRRGRAEVEAREGRYRYAPVTGDPLGFGPVLERLRASGELDSAGFAPDSAWLRESLGTPYVDALRRIELALRGAVRHPANVLVSFEPGYHYGDPAADALVQLKGTHGSLGTRSSLAFFMSTPIEAPPVLRSDDVARFLPRSP
;
A
#
# COMPACT_ATOMS: atom_id res chain seq x y z
N MET A 1 29.09 14.78 28.45
CA MET A 1 29.55 15.72 27.41
C MET A 1 29.38 15.02 26.05
N ALA A 2 28.28 15.24 25.39
CA ALA A 2 27.96 14.65 24.08
C ALA A 2 28.32 15.70 23.01
N ALA A 3 29.23 15.31 22.11
CA ALA A 3 29.69 16.15 21.02
C ALA A 3 28.64 16.13 19.89
N TRP A 4 28.10 17.28 19.59
CA TRP A 4 27.30 17.54 18.40
C TRP A 4 28.25 17.69 17.20
N LEU A 5 28.12 16.83 16.21
CA LEU A 5 28.71 17.01 14.88
C LEU A 5 27.66 17.63 13.96
N PRO A 6 28.00 18.72 13.25
CA PRO A 6 27.09 19.28 12.28
C PRO A 6 27.05 18.40 11.01
N LEU A 7 25.85 17.96 10.61
CA LEU A 7 25.57 17.39 9.31
C LEU A 7 25.70 18.50 8.23
N THR A 8 26.84 18.55 7.59
CA THR A 8 27.01 19.33 6.36
C THR A 8 26.37 18.53 5.22
N ALA A 9 25.18 18.94 4.80
CA ALA A 9 24.51 18.41 3.63
C ALA A 9 25.28 18.84 2.38
N CYS A 10 26.00 17.94 1.73
CA CYS A 10 26.43 18.11 0.34
C CYS A 10 25.25 17.79 -0.56
N VAL A 11 24.58 18.86 -1.01
CA VAL A 11 23.60 18.80 -2.11
C VAL A 11 24.39 18.64 -3.41
N THR A 12 24.45 17.45 -3.96
CA THR A 12 24.87 17.26 -5.35
C THR A 12 23.68 17.54 -6.26
N LEU A 13 23.59 18.76 -6.74
CA LEU A 13 22.81 19.15 -7.90
C LEU A 13 23.39 18.46 -9.14
N GLY A 14 22.79 17.39 -9.58
CA GLY A 14 23.20 16.60 -10.74
C GLY A 14 22.04 16.06 -11.56
N GLY A 15 20.92 16.77 -11.65
CA GLY A 15 19.92 16.56 -12.67
C GLY A 15 20.22 17.48 -13.84
N ARG A 16 20.68 16.95 -14.99
CA ARG A 16 20.65 17.71 -16.24
C ARG A 16 19.19 18.08 -16.53
N PRO A 17 18.88 19.35 -16.76
CA PRO A 17 17.57 19.71 -17.31
C PRO A 17 17.48 19.06 -18.70
N VAL A 18 16.59 18.10 -18.85
CA VAL A 18 16.05 17.78 -20.16
C VAL A 18 15.28 19.02 -20.54
N GLU A 19 15.84 19.86 -21.41
CA GLU A 19 15.12 20.90 -22.10
C GLU A 19 14.06 20.21 -22.97
N ALA A 20 12.89 19.98 -22.38
CA ALA A 20 11.70 19.68 -23.15
C ALA A 20 11.40 20.96 -23.93
N GLU A 21 11.48 20.92 -25.25
CA GLU A 21 10.97 21.96 -26.15
C GLU A 21 9.49 22.14 -25.81
N GLY A 22 9.21 23.12 -24.93
CA GLY A 22 7.86 23.49 -24.53
C GLY A 22 7.14 24.06 -25.77
N ARG A 23 6.08 23.34 -26.18
CA ARG A 23 5.14 23.93 -27.16
C ARG A 23 4.48 25.13 -26.47
N GLU A 24 4.80 26.34 -26.90
CA GLU A 24 4.09 27.54 -26.48
C GLU A 24 2.59 27.36 -26.76
N GLY A 25 1.76 27.41 -25.69
CA GLY A 25 0.30 27.31 -25.80
C GLY A 25 -0.29 25.94 -25.45
N ALA A 26 0.43 25.03 -24.75
CA ALA A 26 -0.18 23.85 -24.22
C ALA A 26 -1.16 24.21 -23.09
N GLU A 27 -2.44 23.87 -23.27
CA GLU A 27 -3.47 24.01 -22.26
C GLU A 27 -3.54 22.71 -21.45
N LEU A 28 -3.59 22.80 -20.12
CA LEU A 28 -3.73 21.64 -19.25
C LEU A 28 -5.00 20.86 -19.61
N ARG A 29 -4.85 19.60 -19.95
CA ARG A 29 -5.95 18.68 -20.32
C ARG A 29 -6.14 17.55 -19.33
N THR A 30 -5.08 17.16 -18.64
CA THR A 30 -5.12 16.06 -17.69
C THR A 30 -4.33 16.42 -16.43
N LEU A 31 -4.97 16.26 -15.28
CA LEU A 31 -4.35 16.30 -13.97
C LEU A 31 -4.53 14.92 -13.32
N VAL A 32 -3.42 14.32 -12.91
CA VAL A 32 -3.42 13.09 -12.11
C VAL A 32 -2.89 13.44 -10.72
N LEU A 33 -3.69 13.23 -9.70
CA LEU A 33 -3.34 13.47 -8.32
C LEU A 33 -3.35 12.16 -7.54
N MET A 34 -2.18 11.72 -7.14
CA MET A 34 -1.94 10.53 -6.35
C MET A 34 -1.83 10.95 -4.88
N LEU A 35 -2.63 10.37 -4.02
CA LEU A 35 -2.63 10.62 -2.57
C LEU A 35 -2.16 9.37 -1.85
N ASP A 36 -1.32 9.53 -0.85
CA ASP A 36 -0.85 8.40 -0.04
C ASP A 36 -1.84 8.12 1.12
N GLY A 37 -2.24 6.87 1.30
CA GLY A 37 -2.92 6.40 2.50
C GLY A 37 -4.31 6.95 2.78
N VAL A 38 -5.08 7.40 1.76
CA VAL A 38 -6.43 7.95 1.96
C VAL A 38 -7.50 6.87 1.80
N PRO A 39 -8.26 6.52 2.88
CA PRO A 39 -9.26 5.47 2.81
C PRO A 39 -10.49 5.83 1.97
N TYR A 40 -11.06 4.82 1.30
CA TYR A 40 -12.34 4.94 0.61
C TYR A 40 -13.44 5.52 1.49
N GLU A 41 -13.57 5.07 2.73
CA GLU A 41 -14.64 5.50 3.64
C GLU A 41 -14.60 7.00 3.95
N VAL A 42 -13.42 7.60 3.96
CA VAL A 42 -13.25 9.05 4.17
C VAL A 42 -13.81 9.81 2.98
N MET A 43 -13.39 9.43 1.76
CA MET A 43 -13.83 10.09 0.53
C MET A 43 -15.31 9.85 0.23
N ASP A 44 -15.84 8.65 0.47
CA ASP A 44 -17.28 8.35 0.33
C ASP A 44 -18.13 9.18 1.31
N SER A 45 -17.64 9.34 2.55
CA SER A 45 -18.30 10.18 3.56
C SER A 45 -18.34 11.66 3.15
N LEU A 46 -17.21 12.20 2.67
CA LEU A 46 -17.13 13.57 2.17
C LEU A 46 -18.04 13.77 0.95
N TRP A 47 -18.00 12.85 -0.01
CA TRP A 47 -18.84 12.92 -1.20
C TRP A 47 -20.33 12.89 -0.84
N ARG A 48 -20.75 12.03 0.08
CA ARG A 48 -22.15 11.98 0.58
C ARG A 48 -22.55 13.23 1.34
N ALA A 49 -21.61 13.85 2.05
CA ALA A 49 -21.84 15.12 2.73
C ALA A 49 -21.96 16.33 1.78
N GLY A 50 -21.69 16.16 0.49
CA GLY A 50 -21.85 17.22 -0.50
C GLY A 50 -20.55 17.80 -1.03
N HIS A 51 -19.42 17.26 -0.59
CA HIS A 51 -18.10 17.65 -1.08
C HIS A 51 -17.71 16.92 -2.37
N PHE A 52 -16.71 17.43 -3.08
CA PHE A 52 -16.18 16.84 -4.33
C PHE A 52 -17.26 16.61 -5.41
N ARG A 53 -18.30 17.45 -5.46
CA ARG A 53 -19.43 17.31 -6.40
C ARG A 53 -19.05 17.49 -7.86
N GLY A 54 -17.90 18.04 -8.11
CA GLY A 54 -17.30 18.07 -9.45
C GLY A 54 -16.85 16.71 -9.98
N PHE A 55 -16.82 15.69 -9.13
CA PHE A 55 -16.44 14.31 -9.45
C PHE A 55 -17.62 13.36 -9.39
N ARG A 56 -17.51 12.23 -10.07
CA ARG A 56 -18.39 11.08 -9.85
C ARG A 56 -18.17 10.51 -8.45
N ALA A 57 -19.12 9.71 -7.98
CA ALA A 57 -18.97 9.00 -6.70
C ALA A 57 -17.66 8.21 -6.65
N PRO A 58 -16.98 8.17 -5.50
CA PRO A 58 -15.74 7.43 -5.38
C PRO A 58 -15.95 5.93 -5.62
N SER A 59 -15.10 5.35 -6.44
CA SER A 59 -14.98 3.90 -6.61
C SER A 59 -14.15 3.32 -5.47
N ARG A 60 -14.51 2.10 -5.03
CA ARG A 60 -13.66 1.32 -4.14
C ARG A 60 -12.44 0.82 -4.90
N LEU A 61 -11.27 1.24 -4.48
CA LEU A 61 -10.01 0.77 -5.06
C LEU A 61 -9.37 -0.22 -4.10
N VAL A 62 -9.29 -1.48 -4.53
CA VAL A 62 -8.71 -2.56 -3.72
C VAL A 62 -7.21 -2.58 -3.90
N SER A 63 -6.50 -2.25 -2.84
CA SER A 63 -5.04 -2.32 -2.77
C SER A 63 -4.54 -3.77 -2.78
N PRO A 64 -3.34 -4.06 -3.30
CA PRO A 64 -2.71 -5.37 -3.13
C PRO A 64 -2.50 -5.71 -1.65
N PHE A 65 -2.00 -6.90 -1.35
CA PHE A 65 -1.46 -7.22 -0.04
C PHE A 65 0.05 -7.47 -0.19
N PRO A 66 0.86 -6.95 0.72
CA PRO A 66 0.52 -5.95 1.73
C PRO A 66 0.09 -4.62 1.09
N SER A 67 -0.81 -3.88 1.78
CA SER A 67 -1.34 -2.59 1.30
C SER A 67 -0.31 -1.50 1.58
N LEU A 68 0.71 -1.43 0.75
CA LEU A 68 1.89 -0.57 0.88
C LEU A 68 2.14 0.18 -0.42
N THR A 69 2.57 1.41 -0.31
CA THR A 69 2.85 2.35 -1.40
C THR A 69 3.79 1.77 -2.45
N ASN A 70 4.90 1.15 -2.01
CA ASN A 70 5.88 0.52 -2.90
C ASN A 70 5.36 -0.69 -3.67
N VAL A 71 4.23 -1.28 -3.24
CA VAL A 71 3.58 -2.40 -3.93
C VAL A 71 2.43 -1.91 -4.80
N ALA A 72 1.67 -0.92 -4.31
CA ALA A 72 0.44 -0.49 -4.94
C ALA A 72 0.67 0.43 -6.14
N PHE A 73 1.43 1.52 -6.00
CA PHE A 73 1.61 2.47 -7.10
C PHE A 73 2.33 1.91 -8.33
N PRO A 74 3.45 1.16 -8.21
CA PRO A 74 4.04 0.53 -9.39
C PRO A 74 3.04 -0.33 -10.14
N ARG A 75 2.20 -1.05 -9.42
CA ARG A 75 1.15 -1.89 -10.00
C ARG A 75 0.07 -1.08 -10.71
N MET A 76 -0.33 0.07 -10.16
CA MET A 76 -1.28 0.99 -10.78
C MET A 76 -0.75 1.57 -12.09
N TRP A 77 0.56 1.75 -12.21
CA TRP A 77 1.23 2.20 -13.41
C TRP A 77 1.59 1.06 -14.39
N GLY A 78 1.27 -0.20 -14.05
CA GLY A 78 1.58 -1.37 -14.88
C GLY A 78 3.06 -1.68 -14.95
N GLU A 79 3.81 -1.33 -13.91
CA GLU A 79 5.24 -1.54 -13.82
C GLU A 79 5.61 -2.93 -13.30
N SER A 80 6.87 -3.28 -13.48
CA SER A 80 7.44 -4.52 -12.94
C SER A 80 7.41 -4.49 -11.40
N PRO A 81 7.24 -5.66 -10.76
CA PRO A 81 7.24 -5.75 -9.30
C PRO A 81 8.52 -5.18 -8.67
N PRO A 82 8.41 -4.43 -7.56
CA PRO A 82 9.55 -3.90 -6.82
C PRO A 82 10.42 -5.03 -6.23
N PRO A 83 11.63 -4.73 -5.75
CA PRO A 83 12.50 -5.74 -5.14
C PRO A 83 11.88 -6.42 -3.92
N GLY A 84 11.29 -5.67 -3.03
CA GLY A 84 10.66 -6.11 -1.79
C GLY A 84 9.40 -5.34 -1.48
N TYR A 85 8.73 -5.70 -0.39
CA TYR A 85 7.47 -5.05 0.02
C TYR A 85 7.70 -3.63 0.54
N GLU A 86 8.87 -3.36 1.11
CA GLU A 86 9.34 -2.06 1.59
C GLU A 86 10.74 -1.77 1.05
N ASP A 87 11.25 -0.57 1.29
CA ASP A 87 12.60 -0.16 0.87
C ASP A 87 13.70 -1.04 1.48
N ARG A 88 13.43 -1.68 2.61
CA ARG A 88 14.31 -2.69 3.17
C ARG A 88 13.75 -4.08 2.93
N TYR A 89 14.50 -4.91 2.24
CA TYR A 89 14.08 -6.25 1.83
C TYR A 89 15.19 -7.28 1.96
N PHE A 90 14.83 -8.55 1.88
CA PHE A 90 15.78 -9.64 1.83
C PHE A 90 15.94 -10.16 0.41
N ASP A 91 17.15 -9.98 -0.14
CA ASP A 91 17.54 -10.54 -1.43
C ASP A 91 17.78 -12.04 -1.25
N ARG A 92 16.87 -12.84 -1.76
CA ARG A 92 16.92 -14.31 -1.62
C ARG A 92 18.06 -14.92 -2.41
N GLU A 93 18.43 -14.35 -3.55
CA GLU A 93 19.50 -14.87 -4.41
C GLU A 93 20.88 -14.63 -3.77
N GLN A 94 21.05 -13.47 -3.15
CA GLN A 94 22.29 -13.09 -2.49
C GLN A 94 22.33 -13.45 -1.00
N ASN A 95 21.23 -13.99 -0.48
CA ASN A 95 21.04 -14.35 0.93
C ASN A 95 21.45 -13.22 1.89
N ARG A 96 20.94 -12.00 1.67
CA ARG A 96 21.27 -10.83 2.50
C ARG A 96 20.17 -9.78 2.51
N LEU A 97 20.13 -9.01 3.59
CA LEU A 97 19.32 -7.80 3.67
C LEU A 97 19.91 -6.72 2.75
N ARG A 98 19.03 -6.08 1.97
CA ARG A 98 19.31 -4.96 1.07
C ARG A 98 18.36 -3.80 1.37
N GLY A 99 18.69 -2.65 0.78
CA GLY A 99 17.86 -1.45 0.90
C GLY A 99 18.00 -0.75 2.24
N GLY A 100 17.03 0.10 2.54
CA GLY A 100 17.02 1.03 3.66
C GLY A 100 17.47 2.42 3.24
N LEU A 101 17.40 3.38 4.16
CA LEU A 101 17.57 4.81 3.87
C LEU A 101 18.83 5.15 3.07
N LEU A 102 19.97 4.54 3.41
CA LEU A 102 21.24 4.85 2.73
C LEU A 102 21.27 4.33 1.28
N GLU A 103 20.78 3.10 1.04
CA GLU A 103 20.74 2.51 -0.31
C GLU A 103 19.68 3.23 -1.17
N HIS A 104 18.56 3.61 -0.58
CA HIS A 104 17.52 4.44 -1.22
C HIS A 104 18.09 5.80 -1.68
N MET A 105 18.90 6.47 -0.85
CA MET A 105 19.56 7.73 -1.23
C MET A 105 20.59 7.57 -2.35
N LEU A 106 21.24 6.40 -2.46
CA LEU A 106 22.24 6.13 -3.49
C LEU A 106 21.63 5.61 -4.80
N GLN A 107 20.48 4.93 -4.74
CA GLN A 107 19.81 4.29 -5.88
C GLN A 107 18.28 4.47 -5.80
N PRO A 108 17.75 5.71 -5.85
CA PRO A 108 16.35 5.98 -5.61
C PRO A 108 15.39 5.31 -6.63
N GLY A 109 15.86 4.99 -7.82
CA GLY A 109 15.02 4.44 -8.90
C GLY A 109 14.72 2.95 -8.83
N GLU A 110 15.35 2.17 -7.97
CA GLU A 110 15.11 0.71 -7.89
C GLU A 110 13.94 0.34 -6.98
N HIS A 111 13.63 1.15 -5.98
CA HIS A 111 12.68 0.81 -4.93
C HIS A 111 11.27 1.38 -5.16
N SER A 112 11.18 2.50 -5.84
CA SER A 112 9.91 3.20 -6.06
C SER A 112 9.81 3.71 -7.49
N SER A 113 9.67 2.77 -8.42
CA SER A 113 9.71 3.04 -9.87
C SER A 113 8.63 4.02 -10.36
N PHE A 114 7.49 4.12 -9.65
CA PHE A 114 6.39 5.02 -10.02
C PHE A 114 6.77 6.50 -9.99
N HIS A 115 7.77 6.92 -9.21
CA HIS A 115 8.25 8.32 -9.18
C HIS A 115 8.68 8.86 -10.54
N ARG A 116 9.08 7.98 -11.47
CA ARG A 116 9.41 8.39 -12.85
C ARG A 116 8.23 8.98 -13.63
N HIS A 117 7.00 8.72 -13.19
CA HIS A 117 5.77 9.25 -13.78
C HIS A 117 5.30 10.54 -13.10
N VAL A 118 5.92 10.92 -11.99
CA VAL A 118 5.51 12.05 -11.15
C VAL A 118 6.35 13.27 -11.48
N GLU A 119 5.71 14.37 -11.83
CA GLU A 119 6.36 15.65 -12.09
C GLU A 119 6.36 16.58 -10.88
N VAL A 120 5.43 16.35 -9.95
CA VAL A 120 5.28 17.18 -8.73
C VAL A 120 5.20 16.30 -7.52
N GLU A 121 6.21 16.37 -6.66
CA GLU A 121 6.26 15.64 -5.39
C GLU A 121 7.13 16.40 -4.37
N ALA A 122 6.99 16.05 -3.11
CA ALA A 122 7.82 16.57 -2.04
C ALA A 122 9.29 16.11 -2.19
N ASP A 123 10.23 17.01 -1.90
CA ASP A 123 11.63 16.62 -1.79
C ASP A 123 11.86 15.71 -0.57
N GLY A 124 12.98 14.97 -0.58
CA GLY A 124 13.28 13.98 0.46
C GLY A 124 13.39 14.56 1.89
N VAL A 125 13.70 15.86 2.04
CA VAL A 125 13.74 16.52 3.35
C VAL A 125 12.32 16.82 3.83
N THR A 126 11.48 17.35 2.96
CA THR A 126 10.05 17.58 3.22
C THR A 126 9.36 16.26 3.57
N ALA A 127 9.64 15.20 2.82
CA ALA A 127 9.11 13.87 3.07
C ALA A 127 9.50 13.33 4.47
N ALA A 128 10.76 13.44 4.86
CA ALA A 128 11.23 13.01 6.18
C ALA A 128 10.59 13.81 7.33
N LEU A 129 10.33 15.10 7.12
CA LEU A 129 9.70 15.97 8.12
C LEU A 129 8.18 15.77 8.23
N ALA A 130 7.53 15.19 7.22
CA ALA A 130 6.08 14.98 7.22
C ALA A 130 5.62 14.13 8.41
N TYR A 131 6.36 13.09 8.77
CA TYR A 131 6.04 12.24 9.92
C TYR A 131 6.35 12.85 11.29
N LEU A 132 7.10 13.97 11.35
CA LEU A 132 7.38 14.70 12.59
C LEU A 132 6.43 15.90 12.77
N LEU A 133 6.05 16.55 11.66
CA LEU A 133 5.24 17.76 11.64
C LEU A 133 4.15 17.63 10.56
N PRO A 134 3.21 16.65 10.68
CA PRO A 134 2.32 16.27 9.58
C PRO A 134 1.45 17.43 9.06
N GLY A 135 0.76 18.17 9.92
CA GLY A 135 -0.12 19.25 9.49
C GLY A 135 0.60 20.39 8.76
N PRO A 136 1.65 21.01 9.35
CA PRO A 136 2.42 22.06 8.68
C PRO A 136 3.06 21.62 7.35
N ILE A 137 3.59 20.39 7.29
CA ILE A 137 4.23 19.86 6.08
C ILE A 137 3.21 19.56 5.00
N ALA A 138 2.06 18.99 5.34
CA ALA A 138 0.99 18.72 4.38
C ALA A 138 0.47 20.03 3.73
N ARG A 139 0.27 21.09 4.51
CA ARG A 139 -0.13 22.40 3.96
C ARG A 139 0.96 23.01 3.09
N LYS A 140 2.25 22.84 3.45
CA LYS A 140 3.35 23.26 2.59
C LYS A 140 3.34 22.47 1.28
N GLU A 141 3.21 21.15 1.32
CA GLU A 141 3.15 20.32 0.12
C GLU A 141 1.99 20.71 -0.80
N LEU A 142 0.82 20.99 -0.24
CA LEU A 142 -0.34 21.46 -1.01
C LEU A 142 -0.08 22.83 -1.65
N ALA A 143 0.61 23.73 -0.96
CA ALA A 143 0.99 25.04 -1.50
C ALA A 143 2.04 24.92 -2.62
N ASP A 144 3.02 24.04 -2.44
CA ASP A 144 4.04 23.74 -3.45
C ASP A 144 3.40 23.10 -4.68
N PHE A 145 2.50 22.15 -4.48
CA PHE A 145 1.71 21.53 -5.56
C PHE A 145 0.92 22.58 -6.34
N ARG A 146 0.22 23.47 -5.68
CA ARG A 146 -0.52 24.55 -6.34
C ARG A 146 0.40 25.43 -7.19
N HIS A 147 1.54 25.84 -6.65
CA HIS A 147 2.53 26.67 -7.36
C HIS A 147 3.08 25.94 -8.59
N GLU A 148 3.47 24.68 -8.43
CA GLU A 148 4.01 23.88 -9.53
C GLU A 148 2.94 23.58 -10.60
N LEU A 149 1.69 23.31 -10.21
CA LEU A 149 0.58 23.13 -11.12
C LEU A 149 0.37 24.38 -11.99
N GLU A 150 0.34 25.58 -11.38
CA GLU A 150 0.19 26.84 -12.10
C GLU A 150 1.34 27.08 -13.10
N ARG A 151 2.56 26.74 -12.72
CA ARG A 151 3.76 26.89 -13.53
C ARG A 151 3.79 25.91 -14.71
N ARG A 152 3.38 24.67 -14.49
CA ARG A 152 3.41 23.58 -15.49
C ARG A 152 2.24 23.66 -16.45
N ALA A 153 1.07 24.00 -15.98
CA ALA A 153 -0.15 24.02 -16.77
C ALA A 153 -0.12 24.96 -18.00
N VAL A 154 0.84 25.87 -18.09
CA VAL A 154 1.06 26.72 -19.28
C VAL A 154 1.98 26.07 -20.32
N ARG A 155 2.59 24.92 -20.00
CA ARG A 155 3.57 24.23 -20.86
C ARG A 155 3.18 22.78 -21.13
N ASP A 156 2.56 22.15 -20.15
CA ASP A 156 2.31 20.71 -20.14
C ASP A 156 0.80 20.46 -20.26
N SER A 157 0.41 19.59 -21.19
CA SER A 157 -0.98 19.17 -21.33
C SER A 157 -1.40 18.13 -20.26
N THR A 158 -0.45 17.53 -19.59
CA THR A 158 -0.64 16.56 -18.49
C THR A 158 0.28 16.92 -17.34
N VAL A 159 -0.24 16.88 -16.13
CA VAL A 159 0.53 16.99 -14.88
C VAL A 159 0.18 15.83 -13.97
N VAL A 160 1.20 15.13 -13.48
CA VAL A 160 1.07 14.06 -12.48
C VAL A 160 1.72 14.53 -11.18
N ALA A 161 0.94 14.54 -10.11
CA ALA A 161 1.40 14.95 -8.79
C ALA A 161 1.19 13.82 -7.76
N TYR A 162 2.10 13.72 -6.80
CA TYR A 162 2.01 12.80 -5.67
C TYR A 162 2.13 13.58 -4.36
N LEU A 163 1.13 13.45 -3.49
CA LEU A 163 1.08 14.04 -2.16
C LEU A 163 1.25 12.94 -1.11
N MET A 164 2.44 12.81 -0.57
CA MET A 164 2.76 11.79 0.42
C MET A 164 2.34 12.16 1.84
N SER A 165 2.17 13.46 2.12
CA SER A 165 1.82 13.93 3.48
C SER A 165 0.45 13.51 3.94
N THR A 166 -0.43 13.03 3.04
CA THR A 166 -1.74 12.49 3.43
C THR A 166 -1.60 11.22 4.26
N ASP A 167 -0.61 10.37 3.98
CA ASP A 167 -0.30 9.21 4.83
C ASP A 167 0.26 9.63 6.19
N ALA A 168 1.19 10.61 6.21
CA ALA A 168 1.70 11.15 7.46
C ALA A 168 0.60 11.77 8.33
N LEU A 169 -0.39 12.46 7.73
CA LEU A 169 -1.58 12.94 8.44
C LEU A 169 -2.40 11.78 9.01
N ALA A 170 -2.68 10.75 8.22
CA ALA A 170 -3.43 9.59 8.68
C ALA A 170 -2.74 8.87 9.84
N HIS A 171 -1.42 8.70 9.76
CA HIS A 171 -0.61 8.03 10.76
C HIS A 171 -0.47 8.82 12.07
N GLN A 172 -0.20 10.12 12.00
CA GLN A 172 0.24 10.92 13.14
C GLN A 172 -0.84 11.88 13.67
N ALA A 173 -1.61 12.49 12.76
CA ALA A 173 -2.62 13.46 13.12
C ALA A 173 -4.03 12.83 13.23
N GLY A 174 -4.29 11.80 12.46
CA GLY A 174 -5.54 11.03 12.47
C GLY A 174 -6.58 11.53 11.48
N ARG A 175 -7.79 10.97 11.58
CA ARG A 175 -8.84 11.13 10.59
C ARG A 175 -9.32 12.59 10.42
N GLU A 176 -9.43 13.35 11.50
CA GLU A 176 -9.97 14.71 11.49
C GLU A 176 -9.07 15.66 10.70
N GLU A 177 -7.77 15.67 10.99
CA GLU A 177 -6.77 16.49 10.28
C GLU A 177 -6.66 16.11 8.80
N LEU A 178 -6.77 14.81 8.49
CA LEU A 178 -6.81 14.35 7.10
C LEU A 178 -8.04 14.91 6.37
N VAL A 179 -9.21 14.90 7.01
CA VAL A 179 -10.45 15.47 6.45
C VAL A 179 -10.30 16.97 6.19
N GLU A 180 -9.75 17.74 7.14
CA GLU A 180 -9.50 19.16 6.94
C GLU A 180 -8.60 19.42 5.74
N PHE A 181 -7.51 18.68 5.61
CA PHE A 181 -6.61 18.76 4.46
C PHE A 181 -7.31 18.45 3.14
N LEU A 182 -8.14 17.41 3.10
CA LEU A 182 -8.90 17.03 1.90
C LEU A 182 -9.90 18.12 1.48
N LEU A 183 -10.48 18.85 2.41
CA LEU A 183 -11.35 19.99 2.10
C LEU A 183 -10.55 21.20 1.55
N GLU A 184 -9.34 21.46 2.05
CA GLU A 184 -8.45 22.47 1.48
C GLU A 184 -8.04 22.07 0.03
N MET A 185 -7.78 20.79 -0.21
CA MET A 185 -7.48 20.25 -1.54
C MET A 185 -8.68 20.34 -2.49
N GLU A 186 -9.92 20.08 -2.01
CA GLU A 186 -11.14 20.25 -2.79
C GLU A 186 -11.24 21.65 -3.40
N ALA A 187 -11.04 22.68 -2.58
CA ALA A 187 -11.09 24.07 -3.04
C ALA A 187 -10.06 24.35 -4.16
N LEU A 188 -8.87 23.77 -4.06
CA LEU A 188 -7.85 23.87 -5.11
C LEU A 188 -8.28 23.17 -6.41
N LEU A 189 -8.86 21.98 -6.32
CA LEU A 189 -9.33 21.23 -7.49
C LEU A 189 -10.53 21.93 -8.17
N GLU A 190 -11.43 22.53 -7.41
CA GLU A 190 -12.55 23.32 -7.94
C GLU A 190 -12.03 24.56 -8.69
N ALA A 191 -11.14 25.34 -8.09
CA ALA A 191 -10.51 26.48 -8.74
C ALA A 191 -9.76 26.08 -10.02
N THR A 192 -9.12 24.91 -10.03
CA THR A 192 -8.45 24.37 -11.21
C THR A 192 -9.45 24.05 -12.32
N ARG A 193 -10.58 23.43 -11.99
CA ARG A 193 -11.65 23.14 -12.96
C ARG A 193 -12.31 24.41 -13.52
N GLU A 194 -12.54 25.41 -12.67
CA GLU A 194 -13.06 26.70 -13.10
C GLU A 194 -12.12 27.38 -14.10
N ARG A 195 -10.81 27.31 -13.85
CA ARG A 195 -9.79 27.92 -14.70
C ARG A 195 -9.63 27.24 -16.05
N TYR A 196 -9.59 25.90 -16.10
CA TYR A 196 -9.27 25.12 -17.31
C TYR A 196 -10.51 24.52 -17.99
N GLY A 197 -11.69 24.72 -17.41
CA GLY A 197 -12.97 24.36 -17.99
C GLY A 197 -13.43 22.91 -17.70
N PRO A 198 -14.65 22.59 -18.15
CA PRO A 198 -15.32 21.32 -17.82
C PRO A 198 -14.69 20.09 -18.50
N ASP A 199 -13.92 20.29 -19.56
CA ASP A 199 -13.25 19.22 -20.31
C ASP A 199 -11.92 18.79 -19.67
N LEU A 200 -11.46 19.52 -18.64
CA LEU A 200 -10.28 19.10 -17.88
C LEU A 200 -10.52 17.75 -17.23
N ARG A 201 -9.69 16.79 -17.62
CA ARG A 201 -9.68 15.47 -17.01
C ARG A 201 -8.90 15.52 -15.70
N ILE A 202 -9.55 15.19 -14.59
CA ILE A 202 -8.89 15.06 -13.30
C ILE A 202 -9.09 13.62 -12.80
N LEU A 203 -8.00 12.98 -12.43
CA LEU A 203 -7.97 11.70 -11.73
C LEU A 203 -7.41 11.95 -10.33
N VAL A 204 -8.15 11.54 -9.30
CA VAL A 204 -7.68 11.58 -7.90
C VAL A 204 -7.84 10.20 -7.31
N PHE A 205 -6.79 9.62 -6.80
CA PHE A 205 -6.84 8.29 -6.21
C PHE A 205 -5.77 8.11 -5.14
N SER A 206 -5.98 7.11 -4.29
CA SER A 206 -5.01 6.68 -3.29
C SER A 206 -4.62 5.23 -3.53
N ASP A 207 -3.52 4.82 -2.94
CA ASP A 207 -2.93 3.49 -3.08
C ASP A 207 -3.46 2.48 -2.05
N HIS A 208 -3.75 2.93 -0.82
CA HIS A 208 -4.29 2.11 0.26
C HIS A 208 -5.18 2.94 1.22
N GLY A 209 -5.78 2.26 2.18
CA GLY A 209 -6.51 2.88 3.27
C GLY A 209 -5.67 3.02 4.54
N ASN A 210 -6.35 3.33 5.65
CA ASN A 210 -5.78 3.40 6.99
C ASN A 210 -6.86 2.96 7.99
N ASP A 211 -6.48 2.31 9.09
CA ASP A 211 -7.45 1.79 10.07
C ASP A 211 -7.85 2.81 11.14
N PHE A 212 -7.09 3.91 11.30
CA PHE A 212 -7.27 4.95 12.32
C PHE A 212 -7.41 4.41 13.75
N VAL A 213 -6.72 3.33 14.04
CA VAL A 213 -6.65 2.74 15.37
C VAL A 213 -5.25 2.96 15.94
N PRO A 214 -5.10 3.60 17.10
CA PRO A 214 -3.78 3.76 17.74
C PRO A 214 -3.10 2.41 17.91
N THR A 215 -1.82 2.34 17.53
CA THR A 215 -1.13 1.07 17.41
C THR A 215 -0.05 0.84 18.46
N ARG A 216 0.28 -0.44 18.66
CA ARG A 216 1.42 -0.91 19.46
C ARG A 216 2.18 -1.99 18.71
N ARG A 217 3.46 -2.11 18.99
CA ARG A 217 4.33 -3.08 18.32
C ARG A 217 4.03 -4.51 18.72
N VAL A 218 3.99 -5.43 17.74
CA VAL A 218 3.86 -6.88 17.96
C VAL A 218 5.21 -7.45 18.39
N PRO A 219 5.29 -8.28 19.45
CA PRO A 219 6.56 -8.83 19.96
C PRO A 219 7.01 -10.10 19.19
N LEU A 220 7.18 -9.98 17.86
CA LEU A 220 7.51 -11.13 17.00
C LEU A 220 8.83 -11.78 17.36
N GLU A 221 9.87 -10.98 17.65
CA GLU A 221 11.21 -11.51 17.96
C GLU A 221 11.23 -12.34 19.23
N ASP A 222 10.42 -11.98 20.22
CA ASP A 222 10.33 -12.73 21.48
C ASP A 222 9.65 -14.09 21.26
N ALA A 223 8.56 -14.10 20.50
CA ALA A 223 7.85 -15.32 20.14
C ALA A 223 8.74 -16.27 19.32
N LEU A 224 9.45 -15.75 18.34
CA LEU A 224 10.40 -16.53 17.54
C LEU A 224 11.51 -17.14 18.38
N ARG A 225 12.10 -16.37 19.29
CA ARG A 225 13.15 -16.84 20.20
C ARG A 225 12.64 -17.95 21.12
N GLN A 226 11.43 -17.79 21.67
CA GLN A 226 10.79 -18.82 22.52
C GLN A 226 10.53 -20.11 21.75
N ALA A 227 10.24 -20.02 20.46
CA ALA A 227 10.04 -21.16 19.57
C ALA A 227 11.35 -21.75 19.00
N GLY A 228 12.51 -21.26 19.45
CA GLY A 228 13.82 -21.75 19.05
C GLY A 228 14.33 -21.21 17.70
N PHE A 229 13.70 -20.16 17.16
CA PHE A 229 14.22 -19.44 16.00
C PHE A 229 15.21 -18.36 16.38
N ARG A 230 16.14 -18.08 15.47
CA ARG A 230 17.16 -17.02 15.61
C ARG A 230 16.89 -15.92 14.60
N ALA A 231 16.69 -14.69 15.06
CA ALA A 231 16.67 -13.53 14.19
C ALA A 231 18.08 -13.33 13.57
N ALA A 232 18.18 -13.38 12.26
CA ALA A 232 19.43 -13.38 11.52
C ALA A 232 19.43 -12.34 10.41
N ARG A 233 20.60 -12.04 9.84
CA ARG A 233 20.76 -11.22 8.63
C ARG A 233 20.89 -12.05 7.36
N ARG A 234 21.12 -13.36 7.51
CA ARG A 234 21.26 -14.38 6.47
C ARG A 234 20.61 -15.67 6.96
N ILE A 235 20.23 -16.50 6.03
CA ILE A 235 19.72 -17.85 6.33
C ILE A 235 20.86 -18.82 6.13
N GLU A 236 21.42 -19.34 7.24
CA GLU A 236 22.53 -20.27 7.26
C GLU A 236 22.13 -21.61 7.89
N ALA A 237 21.02 -21.64 8.63
CA ALA A 237 20.49 -22.82 9.29
C ALA A 237 18.95 -22.81 9.34
N ASP A 238 18.34 -23.96 9.55
CA ASP A 238 16.87 -24.15 9.55
C ASP A 238 16.10 -23.40 10.65
N HIS A 239 16.82 -22.87 11.62
CA HIS A 239 16.24 -22.04 12.68
C HIS A 239 16.48 -20.54 12.46
N ASP A 240 17.12 -20.13 11.35
CA ASP A 240 17.32 -18.73 11.03
C ASP A 240 16.06 -18.12 10.43
N VAL A 241 15.73 -16.93 10.89
CA VAL A 241 14.65 -16.11 10.34
C VAL A 241 15.17 -14.71 10.07
N VAL A 242 15.01 -14.22 8.85
CA VAL A 242 15.29 -12.83 8.50
C VAL A 242 13.99 -12.06 8.49
N LEU A 243 13.93 -10.98 9.28
CA LEU A 243 12.82 -10.03 9.34
C LEU A 243 13.33 -8.65 8.90
N PRO A 244 13.07 -8.21 7.68
CA PRO A 244 13.26 -6.81 7.30
C PRO A 244 12.40 -5.91 8.19
N ARG A 245 12.96 -4.78 8.62
CA ARG A 245 12.28 -3.78 9.45
C ARG A 245 12.55 -2.41 8.85
N PHE A 246 11.49 -1.72 8.46
CA PHE A 246 11.59 -0.39 7.87
C PHE A 246 10.44 0.50 8.36
N GLY A 247 9.29 0.54 7.68
CA GLY A 247 8.11 1.27 8.12
C GLY A 247 7.43 0.67 9.36
N LEU A 248 6.48 1.38 9.94
CA LEU A 248 5.65 0.91 11.04
C LEU A 248 4.28 0.49 10.48
N VAL A 249 4.20 -0.74 9.98
CA VAL A 249 3.08 -1.22 9.16
C VAL A 249 2.33 -2.39 9.79
N GLY A 250 1.10 -2.61 9.34
CA GLY A 250 0.18 -3.67 9.80
C GLY A 250 0.53 -5.07 9.28
N SER A 251 1.77 -5.31 8.86
CA SER A 251 2.25 -6.61 8.36
C SER A 251 3.71 -6.85 8.69
N ALA A 252 4.16 -8.10 8.54
CA ALA A 252 5.56 -8.48 8.63
C ALA A 252 5.91 -9.55 7.59
N PHE A 253 7.18 -9.54 7.16
CA PHE A 253 7.72 -10.36 6.09
C PHE A 253 8.85 -11.21 6.64
N LEU A 254 8.66 -12.55 6.67
CA LEU A 254 9.61 -13.45 7.28
C LEU A 254 10.21 -14.37 6.22
N TYR A 255 11.53 -14.41 6.20
CA TYR A 255 12.29 -15.27 5.30
C TYR A 255 12.99 -16.34 6.14
N THR A 256 12.89 -17.59 5.73
CA THR A 256 13.41 -18.75 6.45
C THR A 256 13.94 -19.81 5.49
N ALA A 257 14.57 -20.84 6.03
CA ALA A 257 14.95 -22.01 5.25
C ALA A 257 13.72 -22.76 4.72
N PRO A 258 13.82 -23.48 3.60
CA PRO A 258 12.75 -24.33 3.10
C PRO A 258 12.20 -25.29 4.18
N ALA A 259 10.91 -25.61 4.10
CA ALA A 259 10.18 -26.47 5.02
C ALA A 259 10.08 -26.01 6.49
N ALA A 260 10.55 -24.79 6.82
CA ALA A 260 10.37 -24.21 8.16
C ALA A 260 9.09 -23.36 8.30
N GLU A 261 8.36 -23.11 7.22
CA GLU A 261 7.21 -22.18 7.15
C GLU A 261 6.10 -22.59 8.13
N ALA A 262 5.71 -23.86 8.14
CA ALA A 262 4.63 -24.34 9.02
C ALA A 262 5.03 -24.28 10.50
N ARG A 263 6.31 -24.55 10.83
CA ARG A 263 6.82 -24.41 12.19
C ARG A 263 6.88 -22.95 12.62
N LEU A 264 7.28 -22.08 11.72
CA LEU A 264 7.29 -20.62 11.91
C LEU A 264 5.86 -20.09 12.10
N ALA A 265 4.92 -20.52 11.27
CA ALA A 265 3.50 -20.17 11.41
C ALA A 265 2.92 -20.62 12.75
N ALA A 266 3.23 -21.83 13.19
CA ALA A 266 2.79 -22.32 14.50
C ALA A 266 3.34 -21.49 15.67
N ALA A 267 4.58 -21.02 15.59
CA ALA A 267 5.18 -20.15 16.59
C ALA A 267 4.49 -18.77 16.70
N LEU A 268 3.90 -18.30 15.62
CA LEU A 268 3.28 -16.96 15.53
C LEU A 268 1.76 -16.98 15.75
N GLN A 269 1.09 -18.14 15.63
CA GLN A 269 -0.37 -18.23 15.60
C GLN A 269 -1.04 -17.68 16.86
N GLU A 270 -0.40 -17.79 18.03
CA GLU A 270 -0.93 -17.32 19.32
C GLU A 270 -0.35 -15.97 19.78
N VAL A 271 0.49 -15.33 18.96
CA VAL A 271 1.09 -14.04 19.32
C VAL A 271 0.01 -12.94 19.31
N PRO A 272 -0.11 -12.16 20.39
CA PRO A 272 -1.09 -11.06 20.44
C PRO A 272 -0.88 -10.06 19.28
N GLY A 273 -1.96 -9.74 18.57
CA GLY A 273 -1.95 -8.84 17.44
C GLY A 273 -1.70 -9.53 16.09
N VAL A 274 -1.30 -10.78 16.06
CA VAL A 274 -1.26 -11.56 14.82
C VAL A 274 -2.67 -11.99 14.45
N ASP A 275 -3.11 -11.55 13.28
CA ASP A 275 -4.44 -11.85 12.72
C ASP A 275 -4.38 -13.06 11.78
N LEU A 276 -3.54 -12.97 10.74
CA LEU A 276 -3.37 -14.02 9.73
C LEU A 276 -1.88 -14.30 9.49
N ILE A 277 -1.57 -15.56 9.24
CA ILE A 277 -0.26 -16.05 8.83
C ILE A 277 -0.44 -16.78 7.51
N LEU A 278 0.31 -16.38 6.50
CA LEU A 278 0.17 -16.81 5.12
C LEU A 278 1.50 -17.40 4.64
N PHE A 279 1.47 -18.58 4.09
CA PHE A 279 2.66 -19.23 3.52
C PHE A 279 2.26 -20.25 2.46
N GLU A 280 3.21 -20.61 1.62
CA GLU A 280 3.05 -21.64 0.61
C GLU A 280 3.88 -22.87 0.99
N ASP A 281 3.31 -24.07 0.88
CA ASP A 281 4.03 -25.32 1.13
C ASP A 281 4.78 -25.78 -0.16
N GLU A 282 5.60 -26.82 0.00
CA GLU A 282 6.38 -27.42 -1.11
C GLU A 282 5.50 -27.96 -2.24
N ALA A 283 4.23 -28.28 -1.97
CA ALA A 283 3.25 -28.71 -2.96
C ALA A 283 2.55 -27.55 -3.69
N GLY A 284 2.91 -26.31 -3.38
CA GLY A 284 2.33 -25.11 -3.97
C GLY A 284 0.93 -24.76 -3.42
N ARG A 285 0.54 -25.30 -2.26
CA ARG A 285 -0.70 -24.93 -1.59
C ARG A 285 -0.46 -23.75 -0.68
N ILE A 286 -1.34 -22.78 -0.76
CA ILE A 286 -1.31 -21.61 0.11
C ILE A 286 -2.09 -21.89 1.38
N HIS A 287 -1.46 -21.70 2.51
CA HIS A 287 -2.02 -21.85 3.84
C HIS A 287 -2.39 -20.51 4.46
N VAL A 288 -3.56 -20.44 5.09
CA VAL A 288 -4.06 -19.28 5.84
C VAL A 288 -4.33 -19.75 7.27
N TRP A 289 -3.50 -19.33 8.19
CA TRP A 289 -3.62 -19.68 9.60
C TRP A 289 -3.97 -18.49 10.47
N SER A 290 -4.77 -18.70 11.48
CA SER A 290 -5.12 -17.71 12.51
C SER A 290 -5.55 -18.42 13.79
N ARG A 291 -5.85 -17.67 14.85
CA ARG A 291 -6.52 -18.20 16.04
C ARG A 291 -7.93 -18.74 15.77
N ARG A 292 -8.57 -18.24 14.68
CA ARG A 292 -9.91 -18.67 14.26
C ARG A 292 -9.92 -20.00 13.50
N GLY A 293 -8.74 -20.52 13.16
CA GLY A 293 -8.61 -21.77 12.43
C GLY A 293 -7.55 -21.71 11.32
N ARG A 294 -7.65 -22.68 10.42
CA ARG A 294 -6.73 -22.90 9.30
C ARG A 294 -7.52 -23.20 8.04
N ALA A 295 -7.07 -22.67 6.93
CA ALA A 295 -7.64 -22.92 5.61
C ALA A 295 -6.55 -23.06 4.55
N GLU A 296 -6.90 -23.65 3.43
CA GLU A 296 -6.09 -23.72 2.21
C GLU A 296 -6.72 -22.88 1.12
N VAL A 297 -5.87 -22.23 0.33
CA VAL A 297 -6.26 -21.49 -0.88
C VAL A 297 -5.55 -22.11 -2.08
N GLU A 298 -6.32 -22.41 -3.10
CA GLU A 298 -5.79 -22.87 -4.38
C GLU A 298 -6.21 -21.91 -5.50
N ALA A 299 -5.28 -21.64 -6.41
CA ALA A 299 -5.52 -20.82 -7.60
C ALA A 299 -5.31 -21.66 -8.87
N ARG A 300 -6.25 -21.57 -9.82
CA ARG A 300 -6.17 -22.22 -11.15
C ARG A 300 -6.83 -21.33 -12.19
N GLU A 301 -6.09 -20.91 -13.19
CA GLU A 301 -6.64 -20.26 -14.40
C GLU A 301 -7.66 -19.14 -14.09
N GLY A 302 -7.33 -18.25 -13.13
CA GLY A 302 -8.22 -17.15 -12.74
C GLY A 302 -9.44 -17.56 -11.91
N ARG A 303 -9.40 -18.74 -11.30
CA ARG A 303 -10.39 -19.24 -10.35
C ARG A 303 -9.72 -19.58 -9.04
N TYR A 304 -10.44 -19.43 -7.94
CA TYR A 304 -9.96 -19.71 -6.60
C TYR A 304 -10.85 -20.69 -5.87
N ARG A 305 -10.23 -21.53 -5.04
CA ARG A 305 -10.87 -22.37 -4.03
C ARG A 305 -10.39 -21.95 -2.65
N TYR A 306 -11.32 -21.75 -1.74
CA TYR A 306 -11.05 -21.58 -0.32
C TYR A 306 -11.60 -22.80 0.43
N ALA A 307 -10.73 -23.51 1.14
CA ALA A 307 -11.05 -24.76 1.84
C ALA A 307 -10.70 -24.64 3.33
N PRO A 308 -11.65 -24.34 4.22
CA PRO A 308 -11.44 -24.44 5.66
C PRO A 308 -11.02 -25.86 6.07
N VAL A 309 -9.93 -25.97 6.84
CA VAL A 309 -9.43 -27.23 7.40
C VAL A 309 -9.89 -27.39 8.85
N THR A 310 -9.72 -26.31 9.63
CA THR A 310 -10.23 -26.19 11.00
C THR A 310 -10.72 -24.77 11.21
N GLY A 311 -11.93 -24.57 11.72
CA GLY A 311 -12.51 -23.23 11.85
C GLY A 311 -12.61 -22.51 10.51
N ASP A 312 -12.59 -21.16 10.54
CA ASP A 312 -12.67 -20.33 9.35
C ASP A 312 -11.84 -19.04 9.54
N PRO A 313 -10.55 -19.04 9.18
CA PRO A 313 -9.67 -17.90 9.43
C PRO A 313 -10.10 -16.60 8.74
N LEU A 314 -10.72 -16.66 7.56
CA LEU A 314 -11.22 -15.48 6.82
C LEU A 314 -12.69 -15.17 7.10
N GLY A 315 -13.42 -16.05 7.81
CA GLY A 315 -14.86 -15.86 7.99
C GLY A 315 -15.65 -15.97 6.70
N PHE A 316 -15.19 -16.77 5.74
CA PHE A 316 -15.78 -16.89 4.40
C PHE A 316 -16.88 -17.93 4.28
N GLY A 317 -17.33 -18.55 5.38
CA GLY A 317 -18.51 -19.43 5.38
C GLY A 317 -19.69 -18.80 4.64
N PRO A 318 -20.15 -17.58 4.98
CA PRO A 318 -21.25 -16.92 4.28
C PRO A 318 -20.93 -16.59 2.80
N VAL A 319 -19.67 -16.31 2.45
CA VAL A 319 -19.25 -16.12 1.05
C VAL A 319 -19.43 -17.41 0.24
N LEU A 320 -18.94 -18.52 0.80
CA LEU A 320 -19.10 -19.84 0.17
C LEU A 320 -20.58 -20.23 -0.02
N GLU A 321 -21.45 -19.90 0.94
CA GLU A 321 -22.88 -20.13 0.83
C GLU A 321 -23.49 -19.34 -0.33
N ARG A 322 -23.14 -18.05 -0.48
CA ARG A 322 -23.62 -17.22 -1.60
C ARG A 322 -23.11 -17.71 -2.95
N LEU A 323 -21.81 -18.04 -3.04
CA LEU A 323 -21.21 -18.60 -4.27
C LEU A 323 -21.85 -19.93 -4.66
N ARG A 324 -22.23 -20.78 -3.68
CA ARG A 324 -22.94 -22.03 -3.93
C ARG A 324 -24.38 -21.77 -4.40
N ALA A 325 -25.07 -20.86 -3.75
CA ALA A 325 -26.45 -20.51 -4.08
C ALA A 325 -26.59 -19.88 -5.48
N SER A 326 -25.58 -19.10 -5.91
CA SER A 326 -25.52 -18.54 -7.28
C SER A 326 -25.04 -19.53 -8.35
N GLY A 327 -24.63 -20.74 -7.98
CA GLY A 327 -24.11 -21.74 -8.91
C GLY A 327 -22.72 -21.42 -9.48
N GLU A 328 -21.97 -20.52 -8.86
CA GLU A 328 -20.64 -20.12 -9.32
C GLU A 328 -19.50 -21.03 -8.82
N LEU A 329 -19.75 -21.82 -7.77
CA LEU A 329 -18.84 -22.90 -7.37
C LEU A 329 -19.01 -24.10 -8.32
N ASP A 330 -17.89 -24.55 -8.89
CA ASP A 330 -17.85 -25.81 -9.62
C ASP A 330 -17.82 -27.02 -8.68
N SER A 331 -17.84 -28.24 -9.24
CA SER A 331 -17.83 -29.49 -8.48
C SER A 331 -16.57 -29.71 -7.63
N ALA A 332 -15.46 -29.02 -7.96
CA ALA A 332 -14.22 -29.04 -7.22
C ALA A 332 -14.11 -27.90 -6.18
N GLY A 333 -15.13 -27.02 -6.11
CA GLY A 333 -15.19 -25.90 -5.17
C GLY A 333 -14.46 -24.64 -5.62
N PHE A 334 -14.15 -24.50 -6.92
CA PHE A 334 -13.57 -23.28 -7.47
C PHE A 334 -14.65 -22.33 -7.97
N ALA A 335 -14.48 -21.04 -7.73
CA ALA A 335 -15.27 -19.97 -8.32
C ALA A 335 -14.38 -18.97 -9.07
N PRO A 336 -14.94 -18.23 -10.07
CA PRO A 336 -14.21 -17.19 -10.77
C PRO A 336 -13.68 -16.11 -9.82
N ASP A 337 -12.51 -15.55 -10.12
CA ASP A 337 -11.89 -14.43 -9.41
C ASP A 337 -12.85 -13.25 -9.20
N SER A 338 -13.59 -12.88 -10.24
CA SER A 338 -14.59 -11.79 -10.16
C SER A 338 -15.74 -12.08 -9.19
N ALA A 339 -16.12 -13.34 -9.02
CA ALA A 339 -17.15 -13.75 -8.08
C ALA A 339 -16.63 -13.63 -6.63
N TRP A 340 -15.41 -14.05 -6.38
CA TRP A 340 -14.76 -13.85 -5.06
C TRP A 340 -14.62 -12.38 -4.70
N LEU A 341 -14.20 -11.51 -5.64
CA LEU A 341 -14.16 -10.06 -5.41
C LEU A 341 -15.53 -9.54 -5.00
N ARG A 342 -16.57 -9.83 -5.81
CA ARG A 342 -17.93 -9.33 -5.58
C ARG A 342 -18.47 -9.77 -4.21
N GLU A 343 -18.32 -11.05 -3.88
CA GLU A 343 -18.90 -11.62 -2.68
C GLU A 343 -18.13 -11.27 -1.39
N SER A 344 -16.85 -10.87 -1.52
CA SER A 344 -16.02 -10.46 -0.38
C SER A 344 -16.06 -8.95 -0.07
N LEU A 345 -16.71 -8.11 -0.89
CA LEU A 345 -16.72 -6.63 -0.71
C LEU A 345 -17.22 -6.17 0.66
N GLY A 346 -18.13 -6.89 1.28
CA GLY A 346 -18.69 -6.57 2.61
C GLY A 346 -18.05 -7.34 3.76
N THR A 347 -16.95 -8.04 3.52
CA THR A 347 -16.27 -8.85 4.54
C THR A 347 -15.09 -8.09 5.15
N PRO A 348 -14.53 -8.58 6.28
CA PRO A 348 -13.29 -8.05 6.84
C PRO A 348 -12.06 -8.17 5.91
N TYR A 349 -12.10 -9.02 4.87
CA TYR A 349 -10.98 -9.31 3.99
C TYR A 349 -11.42 -9.28 2.52
N VAL A 350 -11.55 -8.08 1.98
CA VAL A 350 -11.94 -7.88 0.58
C VAL A 350 -10.91 -8.50 -0.37
N ASP A 351 -11.39 -9.23 -1.38
CA ASP A 351 -10.55 -9.82 -2.45
C ASP A 351 -9.36 -10.66 -1.95
N ALA A 352 -9.51 -11.28 -0.76
CA ALA A 352 -8.39 -11.85 -0.02
C ALA A 352 -7.63 -12.93 -0.80
N LEU A 353 -8.33 -13.84 -1.52
CA LEU A 353 -7.69 -15.00 -2.14
C LEU A 353 -6.67 -14.58 -3.21
N ARG A 354 -7.08 -13.68 -4.11
CA ARG A 354 -6.18 -13.11 -5.11
C ARG A 354 -5.04 -12.31 -4.49
N ARG A 355 -5.33 -11.50 -3.48
CA ARG A 355 -4.33 -10.68 -2.81
C ARG A 355 -3.29 -11.51 -2.07
N ILE A 356 -3.70 -12.61 -1.43
CA ILE A 356 -2.80 -13.57 -0.77
C ILE A 356 -1.91 -14.27 -1.79
N GLU A 357 -2.49 -14.82 -2.86
CA GLU A 357 -1.70 -15.44 -3.93
C GLU A 357 -0.68 -14.49 -4.50
N LEU A 358 -1.12 -13.28 -4.85
CA LEU A 358 -0.26 -12.24 -5.40
C LEU A 358 0.89 -11.91 -4.44
N ALA A 359 0.62 -11.75 -3.15
CA ALA A 359 1.61 -11.43 -2.14
C ALA A 359 2.73 -12.47 -2.07
N LEU A 360 2.35 -13.75 -2.10
CA LEU A 360 3.31 -14.85 -2.00
C LEU A 360 4.09 -15.13 -3.29
N ARG A 361 3.53 -14.77 -4.47
CA ARG A 361 4.07 -15.21 -5.76
C ARG A 361 4.51 -14.11 -6.71
N GLY A 362 3.96 -12.90 -6.62
CA GLY A 362 4.18 -11.90 -7.68
C GLY A 362 4.04 -10.43 -7.29
N ALA A 363 3.82 -10.10 -6.03
CA ALA A 363 3.77 -8.69 -5.61
C ALA A 363 5.15 -8.02 -5.63
N VAL A 364 6.20 -8.81 -5.41
CA VAL A 364 7.59 -8.35 -5.35
C VAL A 364 8.53 -9.38 -5.98
N ARG A 365 9.77 -8.98 -6.32
CA ARG A 365 10.78 -9.89 -6.89
C ARG A 365 11.33 -10.91 -5.90
N HIS A 366 11.43 -10.55 -4.61
CA HIS A 366 11.90 -11.42 -3.54
C HIS A 366 10.78 -11.64 -2.50
N PRO A 367 9.77 -12.48 -2.80
CA PRO A 367 8.66 -12.71 -1.88
C PRO A 367 9.12 -13.43 -0.61
N ALA A 368 8.50 -13.09 0.52
CA ALA A 368 8.76 -13.72 1.80
C ALA A 368 8.20 -15.16 1.83
N ASN A 369 8.80 -16.02 2.65
CA ASN A 369 8.30 -17.38 2.88
C ASN A 369 7.01 -17.36 3.71
N VAL A 370 6.94 -16.47 4.70
CA VAL A 370 5.78 -16.29 5.56
C VAL A 370 5.44 -14.83 5.66
N LEU A 371 4.19 -14.50 5.37
CA LEU A 371 3.61 -13.17 5.53
C LEU A 371 2.69 -13.16 6.75
N VAL A 372 2.78 -12.13 7.54
CA VAL A 372 1.91 -11.95 8.70
C VAL A 372 1.11 -10.66 8.51
N SER A 373 -0.20 -10.76 8.66
CA SER A 373 -1.11 -9.62 8.74
C SER A 373 -1.51 -9.41 10.20
N PHE A 374 -1.54 -8.17 10.66
CA PHE A 374 -1.90 -7.83 12.03
C PHE A 374 -3.34 -7.36 12.16
N GLU A 375 -3.88 -7.55 13.37
CA GLU A 375 -5.14 -6.95 13.78
C GLU A 375 -5.02 -5.42 13.81
N PRO A 376 -6.10 -4.66 13.56
CA PRO A 376 -6.12 -3.22 13.83
C PRO A 376 -5.60 -2.90 15.24
N GLY A 377 -4.79 -1.85 15.37
CA GLY A 377 -4.14 -1.49 16.63
C GLY A 377 -2.80 -2.19 16.89
N TYR A 378 -2.24 -2.83 15.86
CA TYR A 378 -0.91 -3.42 15.94
C TYR A 378 -0.08 -3.11 14.69
N HIS A 379 1.23 -2.96 14.91
CA HIS A 379 2.20 -2.76 13.84
C HIS A 379 3.49 -3.53 14.12
N TYR A 380 4.32 -3.62 13.10
CA TYR A 380 5.71 -4.08 13.20
C TYR A 380 6.59 -3.21 12.31
N GLY A 381 7.87 -3.03 12.67
CA GLY A 381 8.80 -2.23 11.88
C GLY A 381 10.06 -1.86 12.65
N ASP A 382 10.68 -0.73 12.29
CA ASP A 382 11.92 -0.28 12.90
C ASP A 382 11.72 0.16 14.35
N PRO A 383 12.44 -0.41 15.33
CA PRO A 383 12.28 -0.06 16.74
C PRO A 383 12.68 1.37 17.10
N ALA A 384 13.57 2.00 16.31
CA ALA A 384 13.95 3.39 16.57
C ALA A 384 12.86 4.34 16.11
N ALA A 385 12.20 4.04 14.99
CA ALA A 385 11.03 4.79 14.54
C ALA A 385 9.86 4.62 15.53
N ASP A 386 9.59 3.40 16.00
CA ASP A 386 8.56 3.10 16.99
C ASP A 386 8.76 3.86 18.32
N ALA A 387 10.01 4.05 18.75
CA ALA A 387 10.32 4.82 19.95
C ALA A 387 10.13 6.34 19.80
N LEU A 388 10.06 6.86 18.57
CA LEU A 388 9.96 8.30 18.29
C LEU A 388 8.52 8.76 18.02
N VAL A 389 7.64 7.86 17.55
CA VAL A 389 6.30 8.22 17.11
C VAL A 389 5.23 7.37 17.78
N GLN A 390 4.08 7.95 18.03
CA GLN A 390 2.90 7.23 18.48
C GLN A 390 1.84 7.30 17.37
N LEU A 391 1.68 6.18 16.65
CA LEU A 391 0.75 6.12 15.53
C LEU A 391 -0.71 6.17 16.00
N LYS A 392 -1.52 7.01 15.36
CA LYS A 392 -2.97 7.06 15.51
C LYS A 392 -3.70 6.09 14.56
N GLY A 393 -3.00 5.52 13.61
CA GLY A 393 -3.46 4.53 12.67
C GLY A 393 -2.31 3.96 11.85
N THR A 394 -2.55 2.85 11.17
CA THR A 394 -1.59 2.25 10.24
C THR A 394 -2.30 1.52 9.09
N HIS A 395 -1.53 1.05 8.14
CA HIS A 395 -1.96 0.29 6.97
C HIS A 395 -1.05 -0.92 6.75
N GLY A 396 -1.18 -1.62 5.62
CA GLY A 396 -0.32 -2.76 5.28
C GLY A 396 -0.91 -4.12 5.63
N SER A 397 -1.99 -4.18 6.41
CA SER A 397 -2.67 -5.44 6.74
C SER A 397 -3.53 -5.95 5.57
N LEU A 398 -3.97 -7.23 5.63
CA LEU A 398 -4.94 -7.79 4.69
C LEU A 398 -6.36 -7.26 4.94
N GLY A 399 -6.60 -6.67 6.10
CA GLY A 399 -7.91 -6.16 6.52
C GLY A 399 -8.47 -5.10 5.58
N THR A 400 -9.79 -5.11 5.42
CA THR A 400 -10.50 -4.24 4.47
C THR A 400 -10.24 -2.75 4.70
N ARG A 401 -10.08 -2.27 5.94
CA ARG A 401 -9.81 -0.86 6.24
C ARG A 401 -8.45 -0.39 5.72
N SER A 402 -7.40 -1.20 5.90
CA SER A 402 -6.08 -0.93 5.32
C SER A 402 -6.07 -1.03 3.80
N SER A 403 -7.01 -1.80 3.22
CA SER A 403 -6.94 -2.22 1.82
C SER A 403 -7.83 -1.44 0.88
N LEU A 404 -8.87 -0.77 1.39
CA LEU A 404 -9.77 0.02 0.55
C LEU A 404 -9.31 1.47 0.49
N ALA A 405 -8.70 1.79 -0.63
CA ALA A 405 -8.46 3.12 -1.14
C ALA A 405 -9.63 3.60 -2.00
N PHE A 406 -9.52 4.78 -2.57
CA PHE A 406 -10.53 5.34 -3.45
C PHE A 406 -9.96 5.69 -4.84
N PHE A 407 -10.84 5.78 -5.82
CA PHE A 407 -10.57 6.34 -7.13
C PHE A 407 -11.73 7.26 -7.53
N MET A 408 -11.41 8.48 -7.90
CA MET A 408 -12.38 9.46 -8.42
C MET A 408 -11.88 10.07 -9.71
N SER A 409 -12.79 10.36 -10.63
CA SER A 409 -12.44 10.96 -11.91
C SER A 409 -13.54 11.88 -12.44
N THR A 410 -13.14 12.80 -13.32
CA THR A 410 -14.02 13.65 -14.11
C THR A 410 -13.36 13.96 -15.45
N PRO A 411 -14.08 14.03 -16.57
CA PRO A 411 -15.49 13.66 -16.77
C PRO A 411 -15.73 12.15 -16.90
N ILE A 412 -14.66 11.33 -16.88
CA ILE A 412 -14.71 9.89 -17.14
C ILE A 412 -15.34 9.18 -15.93
N GLU A 413 -16.20 8.22 -16.19
CA GLU A 413 -16.78 7.35 -15.18
C GLU A 413 -15.94 6.08 -14.99
N ALA A 414 -15.67 5.74 -13.72
CA ALA A 414 -14.98 4.51 -13.35
C ALA A 414 -15.98 3.47 -12.80
N PRO A 415 -15.72 2.17 -12.93
CA PRO A 415 -16.50 1.14 -12.27
C PRO A 415 -16.59 1.33 -10.77
N PRO A 416 -17.66 0.89 -10.10
CA PRO A 416 -17.83 1.06 -8.65
C PRO A 416 -16.72 0.39 -7.81
N VAL A 417 -16.06 -0.60 -8.38
CA VAL A 417 -14.95 -1.34 -7.77
C VAL A 417 -13.83 -1.51 -8.79
N LEU A 418 -12.62 -1.22 -8.35
CA LEU A 418 -11.37 -1.36 -9.10
C LEU A 418 -10.36 -2.12 -8.25
N ARG A 419 -9.46 -2.83 -8.89
CA ARG A 419 -8.18 -3.27 -8.30
C ARG A 419 -7.06 -2.33 -8.73
N SER A 420 -5.94 -2.34 -8.05
CA SER A 420 -4.78 -1.54 -8.44
C SER A 420 -4.37 -1.77 -9.90
N ASP A 421 -4.43 -3.01 -10.40
CA ASP A 421 -4.14 -3.33 -11.81
C ASP A 421 -5.07 -2.62 -12.81
N ASP A 422 -6.27 -2.27 -12.38
CA ASP A 422 -7.27 -1.64 -13.24
C ASP A 422 -7.00 -0.15 -13.49
N VAL A 423 -6.21 0.49 -12.63
CA VAL A 423 -5.95 1.95 -12.66
C VAL A 423 -5.17 2.34 -13.91
N ALA A 424 -4.24 1.49 -14.37
CA ALA A 424 -3.39 1.75 -15.55
C ALA A 424 -4.19 2.15 -16.80
N ARG A 425 -5.41 1.65 -16.98
CA ARG A 425 -6.26 1.99 -18.14
C ARG A 425 -6.80 3.42 -18.11
N PHE A 426 -6.76 4.09 -16.97
CA PHE A 426 -7.18 5.47 -16.79
C PHE A 426 -6.01 6.46 -16.82
N LEU A 427 -4.80 5.98 -16.60
CA LEU A 427 -3.61 6.83 -16.56
C LEU A 427 -3.18 7.27 -17.96
N PRO A 428 -2.54 8.44 -18.09
CA PRO A 428 -1.93 8.84 -19.34
C PRO A 428 -0.85 7.82 -19.71
N ARG A 429 -0.75 7.50 -21.00
CA ARG A 429 0.36 6.67 -21.49
C ARG A 429 1.62 7.53 -21.39
N SER A 430 2.67 6.95 -20.81
CA SER A 430 4.00 7.57 -20.87
C SER A 430 4.39 7.78 -22.35
N PRO A 431 4.97 8.94 -22.69
CA PRO A 431 5.39 9.26 -24.06
C PRO A 431 6.43 8.26 -24.59
#